data_93268a59e5c9bd9260dc1193c7b30bfc
#
_entry.id   93268a59e5c9bd9260dc1193c7b30bfc
#
_cell.length_a   1.000
_cell.length_b   1.000
_cell.length_c   1.000
_cell.angle_alpha   90.00
_cell.angle_beta   90.00
_cell.angle_gamma   90.00
#
_symmetry.space_group_name_H-M   'P 1'
#
loop_
_entity.id
_entity.type
_entity.pdbx_description
1 polymer ?
#
loop_
_entity_poly.entity_id
_entity_poly.type
_entity_poly.pdbx_seq_one_letter_code
_entity_poly.pdbx_strand_id
1 'polypeptide(L)'
;MISVSGKKWIENKVNKNSIEKIKQDFQFSEIISRLIVSRNFDIHEIHSIKNEIEITNEFKNDYDFDLATDILIKSIKEKDLICIFGDYDVDGTASTSLLVRFFDYIKQPYFFYIPDRERDGYGPSIELFKKLILKKPKLTIMVDCGSSSHESINFLNDNNIKSIIIDHHDINKPYPKSNVIINPKKNDNNILNNYFCATTLTYFFLDILINKIESSYKISNFLIYVLLAIVCDVMPLRKINRIIALDQIKKFNLNDNIAFRSLYKLSDKTNKLSIDDLGYFIGPIINSGGRLSNSLLGTLLLSSNDPKIVESKSIKLIELNNKRKKIESNILSDVNF
;
A
#
# COMPACT_ATOMS: atom_id res chain seq x y z
N MET A 1 -4.77 38.00 -1.15
CA MET A 1 -6.08 37.94 -1.83
C MET A 1 -6.99 37.04 -1.01
N ILE A 2 -8.23 37.41 -0.75
CA ILE A 2 -9.22 36.57 -0.07
C ILE A 2 -10.11 35.97 -1.16
N SER A 3 -10.30 34.63 -1.15
CA SER A 3 -11.14 33.92 -2.10
C SER A 3 -12.63 34.13 -1.79
N VAL A 4 -13.51 33.74 -2.72
CA VAL A 4 -14.97 33.77 -2.55
C VAL A 4 -15.41 32.93 -1.34
N SER A 5 -14.65 31.87 -0.99
CA SER A 5 -14.87 31.04 0.20
C SER A 5 -14.26 31.62 1.49
N GLY A 6 -13.82 32.88 1.50
CA GLY A 6 -13.22 33.54 2.68
C GLY A 6 -11.78 33.10 2.99
N LYS A 7 -11.17 32.23 2.20
CA LYS A 7 -9.81 31.74 2.44
C LYS A 7 -8.77 32.74 1.90
N LYS A 8 -7.71 32.95 2.69
CA LYS A 8 -6.58 33.78 2.26
C LYS A 8 -5.66 32.95 1.36
N TRP A 9 -5.48 33.40 0.11
CA TRP A 9 -4.50 32.83 -0.81
C TRP A 9 -3.16 33.48 -0.60
N ILE A 10 -2.15 32.66 -0.33
CA ILE A 10 -0.75 33.09 -0.19
C ILE A 10 0.02 32.46 -1.34
N GLU A 11 0.66 33.32 -2.14
CA GLU A 11 1.52 32.88 -3.23
C GLU A 11 2.90 32.54 -2.67
N ASN A 12 3.40 31.33 -3.01
CA ASN A 12 4.78 30.97 -2.70
C ASN A 12 5.73 31.82 -3.53
N LYS A 13 6.73 32.40 -2.86
CA LYS A 13 7.80 33.12 -3.55
C LYS A 13 8.66 32.11 -4.33
N VAL A 14 8.68 32.21 -5.63
CA VAL A 14 9.46 31.37 -6.54
C VAL A 14 10.41 32.20 -7.39
N ASN A 15 11.52 31.59 -7.79
CA ASN A 15 12.51 32.29 -8.64
C ASN A 15 11.94 32.46 -10.04
N LYS A 16 11.80 33.72 -10.46
CA LYS A 16 11.28 34.10 -11.80
C LYS A 16 12.13 33.54 -12.95
N ASN A 17 13.45 33.55 -12.80
CA ASN A 17 14.35 33.03 -13.85
C ASN A 17 14.15 31.51 -14.04
N SER A 18 13.92 30.78 -12.96
CA SER A 18 13.60 29.34 -13.03
C SER A 18 12.26 29.10 -13.74
N ILE A 19 11.25 29.95 -13.52
CA ILE A 19 9.96 29.87 -14.22
C ILE A 19 10.15 30.08 -15.72
N GLU A 20 10.86 31.16 -16.10
CA GLU A 20 11.11 31.46 -17.51
C GLU A 20 11.92 30.34 -18.19
N LYS A 21 12.92 29.80 -17.52
CA LYS A 21 13.68 28.65 -18.01
C LYS A 21 12.78 27.45 -18.30
N ILE A 22 11.92 27.05 -17.35
CA ILE A 22 10.96 25.92 -17.55
C ILE A 22 9.98 26.20 -18.68
N LYS A 23 9.51 27.46 -18.83
CA LYS A 23 8.65 27.86 -19.95
C LYS A 23 9.35 27.68 -21.30
N GLN A 24 10.59 28.13 -21.41
CA GLN A 24 11.39 28.08 -22.66
C GLN A 24 11.77 26.63 -23.00
N ASP A 25 12.33 25.90 -22.03
CA ASP A 25 12.86 24.53 -22.26
C ASP A 25 11.73 23.52 -22.56
N PHE A 26 10.58 23.65 -21.89
CA PHE A 26 9.50 22.68 -21.96
C PHE A 26 8.20 23.19 -22.60
N GLN A 27 8.15 24.47 -22.98
CA GLN A 27 6.97 25.10 -23.59
C GLN A 27 5.69 24.92 -22.75
N PHE A 28 5.81 25.00 -21.42
CA PHE A 28 4.68 25.02 -20.51
C PHE A 28 4.11 26.44 -20.33
N SER A 29 2.82 26.49 -19.95
CA SER A 29 2.23 27.76 -19.52
C SER A 29 2.92 28.28 -18.25
N GLU A 30 2.80 29.58 -18.00
CA GLU A 30 3.37 30.22 -16.82
C GLU A 30 2.85 29.56 -15.53
N ILE A 31 1.58 29.21 -15.45
CA ILE A 31 0.96 28.57 -14.28
C ILE A 31 1.61 27.21 -13.99
N ILE A 32 1.77 26.38 -15.02
CA ILE A 32 2.40 25.05 -14.87
C ILE A 32 3.86 25.22 -14.47
N SER A 33 4.60 26.13 -15.09
CA SER A 33 6.00 26.39 -14.77
C SER A 33 6.18 26.88 -13.32
N ARG A 34 5.29 27.75 -12.82
CA ARG A 34 5.26 28.17 -11.41
C ARG A 34 5.01 26.98 -10.46
N LEU A 35 4.07 26.11 -10.80
CA LEU A 35 3.78 24.91 -9.98
C LEU A 35 4.97 23.95 -9.94
N ILE A 36 5.64 23.74 -11.07
CA ILE A 36 6.87 22.93 -11.17
C ILE A 36 7.96 23.49 -10.26
N VAL A 37 8.25 24.77 -10.38
CA VAL A 37 9.30 25.44 -9.59
C VAL A 37 8.92 25.45 -8.10
N SER A 38 7.68 25.78 -7.77
CA SER A 38 7.21 25.86 -6.37
C SER A 38 7.22 24.53 -5.64
N ARG A 39 7.16 23.42 -6.37
CA ARG A 39 7.18 22.06 -5.85
C ARG A 39 8.51 21.34 -6.03
N ASN A 40 9.53 22.04 -6.53
CA ASN A 40 10.87 21.50 -6.76
C ASN A 40 10.85 20.18 -7.54
N PHE A 41 10.13 20.13 -8.68
CA PHE A 41 10.13 18.97 -9.55
C PHE A 41 11.52 18.77 -10.15
N ASP A 42 12.00 17.53 -10.13
CA ASP A 42 13.21 17.16 -10.85
C ASP A 42 12.93 17.00 -12.37
N ILE A 43 13.98 16.80 -13.14
CA ILE A 43 13.89 16.71 -14.60
C ILE A 43 13.02 15.53 -15.06
N HIS A 44 13.06 14.40 -14.37
CA HIS A 44 12.25 13.21 -14.69
C HIS A 44 10.77 13.47 -14.41
N GLU A 45 10.46 14.13 -13.29
CA GLU A 45 9.10 14.54 -12.96
C GLU A 45 8.55 15.55 -13.99
N ILE A 46 9.37 16.49 -14.46
CA ILE A 46 9.00 17.45 -15.50
C ILE A 46 8.66 16.74 -16.81
N HIS A 47 9.49 15.78 -17.23
CA HIS A 47 9.22 14.97 -18.42
C HIS A 47 7.93 14.17 -18.29
N SER A 48 7.61 13.66 -17.08
CA SER A 48 6.37 12.91 -16.83
C SER A 48 5.08 13.71 -17.03
N ILE A 49 5.15 15.03 -17.11
CA ILE A 49 3.97 15.89 -17.33
C ILE A 49 3.46 15.75 -18.78
N LYS A 50 4.37 15.62 -19.74
CA LYS A 50 4.03 15.54 -21.18
C LYS A 50 4.09 14.12 -21.73
N ASN A 51 4.99 13.29 -21.21
CA ASN A 51 5.30 11.99 -21.76
C ASN A 51 4.75 10.89 -20.85
N GLU A 52 4.24 9.82 -21.45
CA GLU A 52 4.02 8.58 -20.72
C GLU A 52 5.38 8.00 -20.34
N ILE A 53 5.59 7.78 -19.04
CA ILE A 53 6.80 7.14 -18.52
C ILE A 53 6.42 5.73 -18.13
N GLU A 54 7.23 4.77 -18.54
CA GLU A 54 7.04 3.38 -18.17
C GLU A 54 7.28 3.19 -16.66
N ILE A 55 6.43 2.38 -16.04
CA ILE A 55 6.58 2.00 -14.64
C ILE A 55 7.67 0.94 -14.56
N THR A 56 8.84 1.34 -14.10
CA THR A 56 9.99 0.45 -13.92
C THR A 56 10.17 0.09 -12.46
N ASN A 57 10.59 -1.14 -12.21
CA ASN A 57 10.94 -1.59 -10.86
C ASN A 57 12.34 -1.07 -10.50
N GLU A 58 12.40 -0.12 -9.57
CA GLU A 58 13.65 0.51 -9.13
C GLU A 58 14.52 -0.41 -8.25
N PHE A 59 13.95 -1.54 -7.77
CA PHE A 59 14.60 -2.45 -6.82
C PHE A 59 15.16 -3.73 -7.46
N LYS A 60 15.23 -3.81 -8.80
CA LYS A 60 15.70 -5.02 -9.51
C LYS A 60 17.09 -5.50 -9.10
N ASN A 61 17.94 -4.59 -8.62
CA ASN A 61 19.31 -4.87 -8.19
C ASN A 61 19.53 -4.56 -6.68
N ASP A 62 18.45 -4.45 -5.92
CA ASP A 62 18.53 -4.19 -4.48
C ASP A 62 18.83 -5.49 -3.73
N TYR A 63 19.83 -5.45 -2.85
CA TYR A 63 20.30 -6.62 -2.12
C TYR A 63 19.23 -7.23 -1.20
N ASP A 64 18.44 -6.37 -0.49
CA ASP A 64 17.43 -6.87 0.43
C ASP A 64 16.25 -7.52 -0.33
N PHE A 65 15.87 -6.96 -1.49
CA PHE A 65 14.86 -7.58 -2.35
C PHE A 65 15.35 -8.90 -2.95
N ASP A 66 16.61 -8.95 -3.35
CA ASP A 66 17.23 -10.17 -3.92
C ASP A 66 17.27 -11.28 -2.88
N LEU A 67 17.77 -10.99 -1.67
CA LEU A 67 17.82 -11.93 -0.56
C LEU A 67 16.42 -12.39 -0.13
N ALA A 68 15.46 -11.48 -0.02
CA ALA A 68 14.09 -11.81 0.35
C ALA A 68 13.42 -12.74 -0.66
N THR A 69 13.60 -12.48 -1.96
CA THR A 69 13.06 -13.33 -3.02
C THR A 69 13.71 -14.71 -3.00
N ASP A 70 15.01 -14.83 -2.74
CA ASP A 70 15.72 -16.13 -2.65
C ASP A 70 15.21 -16.96 -1.47
N ILE A 71 14.99 -16.33 -0.30
CA ILE A 71 14.40 -17.01 0.86
C ILE A 71 12.99 -17.53 0.51
N LEU A 72 12.17 -16.70 -0.14
CA LEU A 72 10.82 -17.10 -0.51
C LEU A 72 10.80 -18.20 -1.59
N ILE A 73 11.68 -18.13 -2.60
CA ILE A 73 11.83 -19.17 -3.62
C ILE A 73 12.17 -20.52 -2.99
N LYS A 74 13.06 -20.52 -1.98
CA LYS A 74 13.38 -21.74 -1.26
C LYS A 74 12.16 -22.32 -0.56
N SER A 75 11.40 -21.51 0.17
CA SER A 75 10.18 -21.94 0.86
C SER A 75 9.09 -22.42 -0.12
N ILE A 76 8.98 -21.79 -1.31
CA ILE A 76 8.06 -22.24 -2.37
C ILE A 76 8.47 -23.63 -2.89
N LYS A 77 9.75 -23.86 -3.15
CA LYS A 77 10.27 -25.17 -3.62
C LYS A 77 10.06 -26.28 -2.59
N GLU A 78 10.21 -25.96 -1.32
CA GLU A 78 10.04 -26.89 -0.19
C GLU A 78 8.54 -27.04 0.19
N LYS A 79 7.65 -26.26 -0.41
CA LYS A 79 6.21 -26.18 -0.06
C LYS A 79 5.97 -25.89 1.42
N ASP A 80 6.81 -25.06 1.99
CA ASP A 80 6.69 -24.64 3.39
C ASP A 80 5.35 -23.94 3.64
N LEU A 81 4.76 -24.13 4.81
CA LEU A 81 3.64 -23.30 5.24
C LEU A 81 4.13 -21.89 5.56
N ILE A 82 3.58 -20.88 4.87
CA ILE A 82 3.94 -19.49 5.03
C ILE A 82 2.87 -18.75 5.85
N CYS A 83 3.29 -17.98 6.84
CA CYS A 83 2.43 -17.04 7.55
C CYS A 83 2.59 -15.65 6.92
N ILE A 84 1.51 -15.04 6.43
CA ILE A 84 1.47 -13.62 6.06
C ILE A 84 0.91 -12.87 7.26
N PHE A 85 1.67 -11.94 7.82
CA PHE A 85 1.23 -11.10 8.92
C PHE A 85 1.12 -9.65 8.40
N GLY A 86 -0.10 -9.12 8.32
CA GLY A 86 -0.37 -7.78 7.78
C GLY A 86 -0.88 -6.81 8.83
N ASP A 87 -1.02 -5.53 8.45
CA ASP A 87 -1.74 -4.54 9.23
C ASP A 87 -3.20 -4.40 8.76
N TYR A 88 -4.02 -3.75 9.59
CA TYR A 88 -5.48 -3.65 9.41
C TYR A 88 -5.94 -2.48 8.54
N ASP A 89 -5.08 -1.55 8.19
CA ASP A 89 -5.41 -0.43 7.32
C ASP A 89 -5.34 -0.78 5.82
N VAL A 90 -5.50 0.21 4.96
CA VAL A 90 -5.53 -0.04 3.51
C VAL A 90 -4.19 -0.52 2.99
N ASP A 91 -3.06 -0.01 3.49
CA ASP A 91 -1.74 -0.40 3.00
C ASP A 91 -1.43 -1.85 3.41
N GLY A 92 -1.63 -2.20 4.69
CA GLY A 92 -1.48 -3.59 5.16
C GLY A 92 -2.47 -4.56 4.49
N THR A 93 -3.72 -4.12 4.30
CA THR A 93 -4.75 -4.89 3.59
C THR A 93 -4.37 -5.17 2.13
N ALA A 94 -3.92 -4.16 1.40
CA ALA A 94 -3.56 -4.29 -0.02
C ALA A 94 -2.29 -5.12 -0.19
N SER A 95 -1.25 -4.89 0.64
CA SER A 95 -0.02 -5.67 0.66
C SER A 95 -0.29 -7.15 0.90
N THR A 96 -1.08 -7.47 1.94
CA THR A 96 -1.50 -8.84 2.24
C THR A 96 -2.26 -9.46 1.08
N SER A 97 -3.18 -8.70 0.45
CA SER A 97 -3.97 -9.19 -0.68
C SER A 97 -3.13 -9.52 -1.91
N LEU A 98 -2.07 -8.76 -2.19
CA LEU A 98 -1.14 -9.07 -3.28
C LEU A 98 -0.45 -10.42 -3.07
N LEU A 99 0.05 -10.69 -1.84
CA LEU A 99 0.67 -11.97 -1.49
C LEU A 99 -0.34 -13.13 -1.56
N VAL A 100 -1.53 -12.95 -0.99
CA VAL A 100 -2.60 -13.96 -1.01
C VAL A 100 -2.94 -14.35 -2.45
N ARG A 101 -3.19 -13.38 -3.33
CA ARG A 101 -3.50 -13.64 -4.74
C ARG A 101 -2.39 -14.37 -5.48
N PHE A 102 -1.15 -14.00 -5.20
CA PHE A 102 -0.01 -14.68 -5.82
C PHE A 102 0.15 -16.11 -5.31
N PHE A 103 0.03 -16.35 -3.99
CA PHE A 103 0.14 -17.67 -3.40
C PHE A 103 -1.01 -18.59 -3.83
N ASP A 104 -2.24 -18.08 -3.94
CA ASP A 104 -3.37 -18.82 -4.53
C ASP A 104 -3.07 -19.26 -5.97
N TYR A 105 -2.50 -18.35 -6.78
CA TYR A 105 -2.18 -18.64 -8.16
C TYR A 105 -1.14 -19.76 -8.31
N ILE A 106 -0.06 -19.72 -7.52
CA ILE A 106 0.99 -20.77 -7.55
C ILE A 106 0.67 -21.97 -6.65
N LYS A 107 -0.48 -21.99 -5.98
CA LYS A 107 -0.91 -23.02 -5.02
C LYS A 107 0.11 -23.27 -3.91
N GLN A 108 0.68 -22.18 -3.38
CA GLN A 108 1.59 -22.21 -2.23
C GLN A 108 0.79 -22.37 -0.94
N PRO A 109 1.13 -23.30 -0.03
CA PRO A 109 0.52 -23.35 1.28
C PRO A 109 0.79 -22.09 2.10
N TYR A 110 -0.26 -21.43 2.58
CA TYR A 110 -0.16 -20.25 3.42
C TYR A 110 -1.36 -20.11 4.34
N PHE A 111 -1.23 -19.25 5.32
CA PHE A 111 -2.32 -18.60 6.01
C PHE A 111 -1.95 -17.15 6.28
N PHE A 112 -2.95 -16.30 6.47
CA PHE A 112 -2.68 -14.92 6.84
C PHE A 112 -3.35 -14.57 8.17
N TYR A 113 -2.79 -13.56 8.83
CA TYR A 113 -3.30 -12.98 10.06
C TYR A 113 -3.17 -11.47 10.02
N ILE A 114 -4.24 -10.79 10.39
CA ILE A 114 -4.28 -9.36 10.57
C ILE A 114 -4.76 -9.09 11.99
N PRO A 115 -3.97 -8.40 12.84
CA PRO A 115 -4.34 -8.14 14.22
C PRO A 115 -5.67 -7.39 14.32
N ASP A 116 -6.46 -7.75 15.31
CA ASP A 116 -7.63 -6.97 15.70
C ASP A 116 -7.19 -5.86 16.66
N ARG A 117 -7.48 -4.61 16.29
CA ARG A 117 -7.00 -3.44 17.03
C ARG A 117 -7.41 -3.42 18.50
N GLU A 118 -8.61 -3.93 18.82
CA GLU A 118 -9.15 -3.91 20.18
C GLU A 118 -8.65 -5.10 21.00
N ARG A 119 -8.49 -6.28 20.37
CA ARG A 119 -8.14 -7.53 21.06
C ARG A 119 -6.65 -7.79 21.11
N ASP A 120 -5.95 -7.48 20.01
CA ASP A 120 -4.57 -7.88 19.80
C ASP A 120 -3.60 -6.70 19.91
N GLY A 121 -4.11 -5.46 19.83
CA GLY A 121 -3.29 -4.26 19.78
C GLY A 121 -2.72 -3.99 18.38
N TYR A 122 -1.67 -3.17 18.31
CA TYR A 122 -1.01 -2.81 17.06
C TYR A 122 0.22 -3.67 16.82
N GLY A 123 0.34 -4.19 15.60
CA GLY A 123 1.53 -4.87 15.12
C GLY A 123 1.76 -6.26 15.72
N PRO A 124 2.93 -6.86 15.41
CA PRO A 124 3.28 -8.19 15.87
C PRO A 124 3.64 -8.21 17.37
N SER A 125 3.06 -9.16 18.11
CA SER A 125 3.38 -9.40 19.52
C SER A 125 3.75 -10.87 19.77
N ILE A 126 4.46 -11.14 20.87
CA ILE A 126 4.82 -12.51 21.27
C ILE A 126 3.57 -13.37 21.50
N GLU A 127 2.54 -12.78 22.14
CA GLU A 127 1.27 -13.47 22.45
C GLU A 127 0.58 -13.93 21.17
N LEU A 128 0.59 -13.11 20.13
CA LEU A 128 0.06 -13.48 18.82
C LEU A 128 0.88 -14.60 18.19
N PHE A 129 2.20 -14.45 18.15
CA PHE A 129 3.04 -15.48 17.57
C PHE A 129 3.01 -16.79 18.30
N LYS A 130 2.82 -16.85 19.63
CA LYS A 130 2.56 -18.09 20.38
C LYS A 130 1.36 -18.86 19.83
N LYS A 131 0.34 -18.14 19.35
CA LYS A 131 -0.85 -18.76 18.72
C LYS A 131 -0.56 -19.19 17.27
N LEU A 132 0.15 -18.36 16.51
CA LEU A 132 0.38 -18.59 15.08
C LEU A 132 1.37 -19.72 14.82
N ILE A 133 2.40 -19.89 15.66
CA ILE A 133 3.39 -20.98 15.52
C ILE A 133 2.79 -22.37 15.73
N LEU A 134 1.62 -22.49 16.36
CA LEU A 134 0.90 -23.77 16.49
C LEU A 134 0.53 -24.36 15.12
N LYS A 135 0.39 -23.51 14.09
CA LYS A 135 0.20 -23.95 12.70
C LYS A 135 1.49 -24.42 12.03
N LYS A 136 2.64 -24.28 12.70
CA LYS A 136 3.96 -24.70 12.25
C LYS A 136 4.42 -24.02 10.93
N PRO A 137 4.31 -22.69 10.77
CA PRO A 137 4.90 -22.02 9.61
C PRO A 137 6.42 -22.16 9.63
N LYS A 138 7.04 -22.15 8.46
CA LYS A 138 8.50 -22.13 8.30
C LYS A 138 9.03 -20.74 7.95
N LEU A 139 8.16 -19.91 7.39
CA LEU A 139 8.44 -18.53 7.03
C LEU A 139 7.28 -17.64 7.46
N THR A 140 7.59 -16.48 8.04
CA THR A 140 6.63 -15.40 8.28
C THR A 140 7.01 -14.21 7.40
N ILE A 141 6.09 -13.71 6.60
CA ILE A 141 6.23 -12.47 5.83
C ILE A 141 5.37 -11.42 6.53
N MET A 142 6.00 -10.38 7.07
CA MET A 142 5.31 -9.24 7.67
C MET A 142 5.21 -8.14 6.63
N VAL A 143 4.02 -7.61 6.43
CA VAL A 143 3.78 -6.48 5.52
C VAL A 143 3.14 -5.32 6.27
N ASP A 144 3.66 -4.12 6.04
CA ASP A 144 3.20 -2.88 6.65
C ASP A 144 3.36 -2.85 8.18
N CYS A 145 4.25 -3.66 8.70
CA CYS A 145 4.60 -3.73 10.12
C CYS A 145 5.90 -4.51 10.30
N GLY A 146 6.46 -4.44 11.51
CA GLY A 146 7.59 -5.30 11.89
C GLY A 146 8.91 -4.56 12.04
N SER A 147 9.08 -3.35 11.51
CA SER A 147 10.35 -2.60 11.54
C SER A 147 10.87 -2.29 12.95
N SER A 148 10.02 -2.32 13.98
CA SER A 148 10.40 -2.12 15.39
C SER A 148 10.14 -3.34 16.29
N SER A 149 9.80 -4.49 15.72
CA SER A 149 9.28 -5.67 16.44
C SER A 149 10.37 -6.62 16.90
N HIS A 150 11.33 -6.13 17.70
CA HIS A 150 12.51 -6.89 18.14
C HIS A 150 12.16 -8.19 18.88
N GLU A 151 11.28 -8.10 19.89
CA GLU A 151 10.92 -9.24 20.73
C GLU A 151 10.20 -10.33 19.94
N SER A 152 9.27 -9.94 19.08
CA SER A 152 8.53 -10.85 18.21
C SER A 152 9.43 -11.57 17.22
N ILE A 153 10.41 -10.86 16.64
CA ILE A 153 11.39 -11.45 15.73
C ILE A 153 12.33 -12.41 16.47
N ASN A 154 12.81 -12.05 17.66
CA ASN A 154 13.62 -12.96 18.49
C ASN A 154 12.83 -14.23 18.81
N PHE A 155 11.54 -14.10 19.17
CA PHE A 155 10.69 -15.25 19.43
C PHE A 155 10.52 -16.17 18.20
N LEU A 156 10.38 -15.62 16.99
CA LEU A 156 10.36 -16.43 15.77
C LEU A 156 11.68 -17.16 15.54
N ASN A 157 12.83 -16.48 15.75
CA ASN A 157 14.15 -17.08 15.61
C ASN A 157 14.37 -18.22 16.59
N ASP A 158 13.96 -18.06 17.87
CA ASP A 158 14.05 -19.10 18.91
C ASP A 158 13.21 -20.33 18.55
N ASN A 159 12.17 -20.15 17.72
CA ASN A 159 11.34 -21.24 17.20
C ASN A 159 11.75 -21.73 15.79
N ASN A 160 12.92 -21.32 15.28
CA ASN A 160 13.44 -21.68 13.96
C ASN A 160 12.50 -21.31 12.80
N ILE A 161 11.78 -20.19 12.93
CA ILE A 161 10.89 -19.64 11.90
C ILE A 161 11.58 -18.44 11.25
N LYS A 162 11.79 -18.50 9.94
CA LYS A 162 12.37 -17.39 9.18
C LYS A 162 11.39 -16.23 9.12
N SER A 163 11.92 -15.01 8.98
CA SER A 163 11.12 -13.82 8.83
C SER A 163 11.61 -12.91 7.69
N ILE A 164 10.67 -12.37 6.93
CA ILE A 164 10.85 -11.30 5.95
C ILE A 164 9.96 -10.15 6.40
N ILE A 165 10.52 -8.94 6.50
CA ILE A 165 9.78 -7.72 6.81
C ILE A 165 9.75 -6.86 5.55
N ILE A 166 8.56 -6.44 5.11
CA ILE A 166 8.32 -5.49 4.02
C ILE A 166 7.51 -4.34 4.61
N ASP A 167 8.20 -3.27 4.99
CA ASP A 167 7.63 -2.20 5.79
C ASP A 167 8.21 -0.84 5.37
N HIS A 168 7.53 0.25 5.72
CA HIS A 168 7.96 1.61 5.42
C HIS A 168 7.92 2.55 6.64
N HIS A 169 7.51 2.04 7.78
CA HIS A 169 7.52 2.78 9.04
C HIS A 169 8.93 3.13 9.49
N ASP A 170 9.04 4.07 10.43
CA ASP A 170 10.33 4.48 10.97
C ASP A 170 11.06 3.31 11.61
N ILE A 171 12.34 3.21 11.30
CA ILE A 171 13.21 2.12 11.76
C ILE A 171 14.51 2.70 12.32
N ASN A 172 14.89 2.24 13.52
CA ASN A 172 16.09 2.70 14.21
C ASN A 172 17.05 1.53 14.49
N LYS A 173 18.36 1.81 14.48
CA LYS A 173 19.36 0.86 14.89
C LYS A 173 19.37 0.66 16.43
N PRO A 174 19.63 -0.57 16.95
CA PRO A 174 19.84 -1.79 16.18
C PRO A 174 18.54 -2.27 15.53
N TYR A 175 18.61 -2.82 14.32
CA TYR A 175 17.42 -3.36 13.63
C TYR A 175 16.96 -4.69 14.23
N PRO A 176 15.67 -5.08 14.11
CA PRO A 176 15.21 -6.43 14.45
C PRO A 176 16.04 -7.49 13.69
N LYS A 177 16.36 -8.61 14.36
CA LYS A 177 17.17 -9.70 13.79
C LYS A 177 16.37 -10.59 12.83
N SER A 178 15.58 -9.96 11.93
CA SER A 178 14.91 -10.65 10.83
C SER A 178 15.92 -11.19 9.82
N ASN A 179 15.56 -12.23 9.04
CA ASN A 179 16.41 -12.72 7.97
C ASN A 179 16.64 -11.65 6.90
N VAL A 180 15.62 -10.83 6.64
CA VAL A 180 15.73 -9.67 5.77
C VAL A 180 14.67 -8.61 6.12
N ILE A 181 15.04 -7.34 5.95
CA ILE A 181 14.14 -6.19 6.14
C ILE A 181 14.21 -5.34 4.89
N ILE A 182 13.13 -5.33 4.14
CA ILE A 182 12.87 -4.38 3.05
C ILE A 182 12.19 -3.17 3.68
N ASN A 183 12.97 -2.10 3.89
CA ASN A 183 12.45 -0.83 4.39
C ASN A 183 13.28 0.32 3.82
N PRO A 184 12.66 1.26 3.07
CA PRO A 184 13.36 2.38 2.43
C PRO A 184 14.09 3.30 3.41
N LYS A 185 13.64 3.34 4.67
CA LYS A 185 14.22 4.18 5.73
C LYS A 185 15.38 3.51 6.47
N LYS A 186 15.72 2.26 6.12
CA LYS A 186 16.83 1.51 6.70
C LYS A 186 18.20 2.16 6.43
N ASN A 187 18.34 2.85 5.31
CA ASN A 187 19.57 3.53 4.90
C ASN A 187 19.36 5.04 4.94
N ASP A 188 19.99 5.71 5.89
CA ASP A 188 19.86 7.17 6.17
C ASP A 188 20.16 8.09 4.97
N ASN A 189 20.77 7.58 3.90
CA ASN A 189 21.27 8.36 2.77
C ASN A 189 20.31 8.41 1.55
N ASN A 190 19.14 7.78 1.60
CA ASN A 190 18.30 7.65 0.42
C ASN A 190 16.95 8.38 0.58
N ILE A 191 17.00 9.72 0.52
CA ILE A 191 15.80 10.60 0.51
C ILE A 191 14.78 10.19 -0.57
N LEU A 192 15.25 9.51 -1.63
CA LEU A 192 14.41 9.08 -2.75
C LEU A 192 13.45 7.94 -2.39
N ASN A 193 13.77 7.14 -1.39
CA ASN A 193 13.02 5.93 -1.03
C ASN A 193 11.90 6.18 0.00
N ASN A 194 11.80 7.39 0.55
CA ASN A 194 10.80 7.75 1.57
C ASN A 194 9.36 7.90 1.01
N TYR A 195 9.15 7.62 -0.27
CA TYR A 195 7.85 7.77 -0.93
C TYR A 195 7.09 6.45 -1.10
N PHE A 196 7.66 5.31 -0.68
CA PHE A 196 7.06 4.00 -0.89
C PHE A 196 6.27 3.56 0.33
N CYS A 197 5.00 3.20 0.12
CA CYS A 197 4.22 2.45 1.10
C CYS A 197 4.49 0.94 0.99
N ALA A 198 4.07 0.16 1.98
CA ALA A 198 4.33 -1.28 2.02
C ALA A 198 3.73 -2.03 0.82
N THR A 199 2.58 -1.59 0.31
CA THR A 199 1.97 -2.17 -0.91
C THR A 199 2.86 -1.96 -2.13
N THR A 200 3.49 -0.78 -2.28
CA THR A 200 4.43 -0.51 -3.38
C THR A 200 5.63 -1.44 -3.30
N LEU A 201 6.21 -1.59 -2.11
CA LEU A 201 7.35 -2.49 -1.87
C LEU A 201 6.97 -3.95 -2.13
N THR A 202 5.80 -4.40 -1.65
CA THR A 202 5.29 -5.75 -1.87
C THR A 202 5.04 -6.03 -3.35
N TYR A 203 4.51 -5.04 -4.09
CA TYR A 203 4.30 -5.15 -5.53
C TYR A 203 5.64 -5.37 -6.27
N PHE A 204 6.64 -4.54 -6.00
CA PHE A 204 7.95 -4.67 -6.64
C PHE A 204 8.72 -5.92 -6.18
N PHE A 205 8.55 -6.35 -4.94
CA PHE A 205 9.05 -7.62 -4.44
C PHE A 205 8.46 -8.80 -5.24
N LEU A 206 7.14 -8.83 -5.43
CA LEU A 206 6.48 -9.85 -6.22
C LEU A 206 6.87 -9.79 -7.70
N ASP A 207 7.07 -8.60 -8.27
CA ASP A 207 7.56 -8.43 -9.65
C ASP A 207 8.93 -9.10 -9.86
N ILE A 208 9.87 -8.89 -8.92
CA ILE A 208 11.19 -9.56 -8.96
C ILE A 208 11.03 -11.08 -8.81
N LEU A 209 10.22 -11.53 -7.84
CA LEU A 209 9.98 -12.94 -7.61
C LEU A 209 9.38 -13.64 -8.83
N ILE A 210 8.35 -13.06 -9.44
CA ILE A 210 7.66 -13.57 -10.63
C ILE A 210 8.64 -13.76 -11.78
N ASN A 211 9.52 -12.78 -12.01
CA ASN A 211 10.57 -12.85 -13.02
C ASN A 211 11.59 -13.95 -12.71
N LYS A 212 12.06 -14.08 -11.45
CA LYS A 212 13.03 -15.11 -11.04
C LYS A 212 12.51 -16.53 -11.19
N ILE A 213 11.22 -16.76 -10.96
CA ILE A 213 10.62 -18.10 -11.10
C ILE A 213 9.94 -18.32 -12.48
N GLU A 214 10.10 -17.37 -13.39
CA GLU A 214 9.51 -17.40 -14.75
C GLU A 214 8.01 -17.66 -14.73
N SER A 215 7.28 -17.04 -13.78
CA SER A 215 5.84 -17.22 -13.64
C SER A 215 5.07 -16.36 -14.64
N SER A 216 3.99 -16.90 -15.18
CA SER A 216 3.07 -16.18 -16.06
C SER A 216 2.05 -15.30 -15.30
N TYR A 217 2.16 -15.18 -13.98
CA TYR A 217 1.29 -14.32 -13.18
C TYR A 217 1.46 -12.85 -13.55
N LYS A 218 0.35 -12.17 -13.83
CA LYS A 218 0.35 -10.77 -14.25
C LYS A 218 0.09 -9.86 -13.06
N ILE A 219 1.13 -9.52 -12.31
CA ILE A 219 1.03 -8.60 -11.15
C ILE A 219 0.51 -7.21 -11.56
N SER A 220 0.75 -6.79 -12.81
CA SER A 220 0.27 -5.51 -13.36
C SER A 220 -1.24 -5.31 -13.25
N ASN A 221 -2.03 -6.38 -13.23
CA ASN A 221 -3.48 -6.32 -13.06
C ASN A 221 -3.89 -5.76 -11.68
N PHE A 222 -2.97 -5.71 -10.73
CA PHE A 222 -3.20 -5.27 -9.35
C PHE A 222 -2.48 -3.96 -9.00
N LEU A 223 -1.96 -3.25 -10.00
CA LEU A 223 -1.31 -1.95 -9.80
C LEU A 223 -2.27 -0.91 -9.18
N ILE A 224 -3.56 -1.08 -9.39
CA ILE A 224 -4.59 -0.25 -8.74
C ILE A 224 -4.58 -0.37 -7.20
N TYR A 225 -4.15 -1.51 -6.64
CA TYR A 225 -4.00 -1.67 -5.18
C TYR A 225 -2.83 -0.83 -4.66
N VAL A 226 -1.77 -0.73 -5.46
CA VAL A 226 -0.64 0.17 -5.14
C VAL A 226 -1.11 1.61 -5.11
N LEU A 227 -1.87 2.06 -6.13
CA LEU A 227 -2.42 3.42 -6.13
C LEU A 227 -3.38 3.66 -4.96
N LEU A 228 -4.24 2.70 -4.64
CA LEU A 228 -5.14 2.79 -3.49
C LEU A 228 -4.36 3.00 -2.18
N ALA A 229 -3.31 2.23 -1.95
CA ALA A 229 -2.46 2.34 -0.78
C ALA A 229 -1.70 3.69 -0.74
N ILE A 230 -1.07 4.11 -1.84
CA ILE A 230 -0.41 5.42 -1.98
C ILE A 230 -1.33 6.55 -1.54
N VAL A 231 -2.59 6.53 -1.99
CA VAL A 231 -3.56 7.58 -1.67
C VAL A 231 -4.03 7.52 -0.23
N CYS A 232 -4.30 6.32 0.29
CA CYS A 232 -4.86 6.14 1.64
C CYS A 232 -3.83 6.36 2.75
N ASP A 233 -2.58 6.01 2.49
CA ASP A 233 -1.46 6.25 3.40
C ASP A 233 -0.83 7.65 3.21
N VAL A 234 -1.48 8.49 2.40
CA VAL A 234 -1.11 9.89 2.14
C VAL A 234 0.35 10.03 1.65
N MET A 235 0.82 9.05 0.90
CA MET A 235 2.17 9.09 0.34
C MET A 235 2.31 10.21 -0.70
N PRO A 236 3.45 10.89 -0.75
CA PRO A 236 3.67 11.95 -1.74
C PRO A 236 3.46 11.46 -3.18
N LEU A 237 2.59 12.15 -3.94
CA LEU A 237 2.40 11.90 -5.38
C LEU A 237 3.57 12.49 -6.17
N ARG A 238 4.76 11.94 -5.95
CA ARG A 238 6.03 12.30 -6.59
C ARG A 238 6.60 11.09 -7.31
N LYS A 239 7.46 11.32 -8.27
CA LYS A 239 8.22 10.27 -8.98
C LYS A 239 7.34 9.09 -9.41
N ILE A 240 7.71 7.87 -9.04
CA ILE A 240 6.99 6.65 -9.42
C ILE A 240 5.53 6.65 -8.93
N ASN A 241 5.24 7.18 -7.73
CA ASN A 241 3.87 7.27 -7.22
C ASN A 241 2.98 8.12 -8.14
N ARG A 242 3.52 9.22 -8.65
CA ARG A 242 2.82 10.08 -9.62
C ARG A 242 2.62 9.36 -10.96
N ILE A 243 3.60 8.61 -11.43
CA ILE A 243 3.51 7.84 -12.68
C ILE A 243 2.43 6.77 -12.56
N ILE A 244 2.42 6.01 -11.45
CA ILE A 244 1.38 5.02 -11.14
C ILE A 244 0.00 5.67 -11.10
N ALA A 245 -0.13 6.83 -10.46
CA ALA A 245 -1.40 7.56 -10.38
C ALA A 245 -1.90 7.97 -11.77
N LEU A 246 -1.05 8.54 -12.60
CA LEU A 246 -1.42 8.96 -13.96
C LEU A 246 -1.83 7.76 -14.83
N ASP A 247 -1.05 6.69 -14.77
CA ASP A 247 -1.32 5.46 -15.53
C ASP A 247 -2.65 4.84 -15.13
N GLN A 248 -2.86 4.62 -13.83
CA GLN A 248 -4.04 3.93 -13.34
C GLN A 248 -5.32 4.77 -13.49
N ILE A 249 -5.30 6.06 -13.24
CA ILE A 249 -6.50 6.90 -13.45
C ILE A 249 -6.87 6.99 -14.93
N LYS A 250 -5.88 6.90 -15.83
CA LYS A 250 -6.14 6.90 -17.27
C LYS A 250 -6.65 5.56 -17.79
N LYS A 251 -6.03 4.44 -17.37
CA LYS A 251 -6.18 3.12 -17.98
C LYS A 251 -7.11 2.17 -17.20
N PHE A 252 -7.26 2.36 -15.88
CA PHE A 252 -8.02 1.42 -15.06
C PHE A 252 -9.49 1.37 -15.46
N ASN A 253 -9.98 0.15 -15.67
CA ASN A 253 -11.39 -0.13 -15.90
C ASN A 253 -11.98 -0.84 -14.67
N LEU A 254 -13.06 -0.30 -14.12
CA LEU A 254 -13.77 -0.89 -12.98
C LEU A 254 -14.21 -2.34 -13.22
N ASN A 255 -14.48 -2.70 -14.48
CA ASN A 255 -14.89 -4.06 -14.83
C ASN A 255 -13.76 -5.09 -14.65
N ASP A 256 -12.50 -4.65 -14.65
CA ASP A 256 -11.34 -5.53 -14.52
C ASP A 256 -11.07 -5.90 -13.06
N ASN A 257 -11.74 -5.23 -12.09
CA ASN A 257 -11.56 -5.50 -10.68
C ASN A 257 -12.92 -5.70 -9.97
N ILE A 258 -13.18 -6.94 -9.59
CA ILE A 258 -14.45 -7.35 -8.98
C ILE A 258 -14.76 -6.63 -7.67
N ALA A 259 -13.74 -6.33 -6.83
CA ALA A 259 -13.92 -5.64 -5.57
C ALA A 259 -14.35 -4.18 -5.77
N PHE A 260 -13.64 -3.44 -6.62
CA PHE A 260 -13.98 -2.04 -6.94
C PHE A 260 -15.35 -1.95 -7.62
N ARG A 261 -15.62 -2.83 -8.58
CA ARG A 261 -16.92 -2.90 -9.25
C ARG A 261 -18.06 -3.15 -8.26
N SER A 262 -17.88 -4.07 -7.30
CA SER A 262 -18.88 -4.38 -6.28
C SER A 262 -19.15 -3.17 -5.38
N LEU A 263 -18.11 -2.48 -4.90
CA LEU A 263 -18.27 -1.28 -4.08
C LEU A 263 -19.00 -0.16 -4.82
N TYR A 264 -18.65 0.08 -6.09
CA TYR A 264 -19.32 1.09 -6.91
C TYR A 264 -20.78 0.75 -7.13
N LYS A 265 -21.09 -0.49 -7.54
CA LYS A 265 -22.46 -0.96 -7.77
C LYS A 265 -23.34 -0.81 -6.52
N LEU A 266 -22.85 -1.25 -5.37
CA LEU A 266 -23.60 -1.20 -4.11
C LEU A 266 -23.75 0.22 -3.52
N SER A 267 -23.01 1.18 -4.04
CA SER A 267 -23.08 2.59 -3.62
C SER A 267 -23.67 3.50 -4.72
N ASP A 268 -24.31 2.93 -5.74
CA ASP A 268 -24.95 3.64 -6.88
C ASP A 268 -24.02 4.64 -7.57
N LYS A 269 -22.69 4.35 -7.58
CA LYS A 269 -21.69 5.19 -8.26
C LYS A 269 -21.53 4.75 -9.70
N THR A 270 -21.64 5.70 -10.62
CA THR A 270 -21.53 5.46 -12.08
C THR A 270 -20.36 6.22 -12.74
N ASN A 271 -19.73 7.12 -12.00
CA ASN A 271 -18.61 7.92 -12.50
C ASN A 271 -17.35 7.06 -12.71
N LYS A 272 -16.46 7.53 -13.58
CA LYS A 272 -15.12 6.95 -13.72
C LYS A 272 -14.34 7.11 -12.40
N LEU A 273 -13.48 6.12 -12.08
CA LEU A 273 -12.62 6.15 -10.91
C LEU A 273 -11.74 7.42 -10.91
N SER A 274 -11.69 8.08 -9.76
CA SER A 274 -10.85 9.24 -9.49
C SER A 274 -9.96 9.02 -8.27
N ILE A 275 -8.94 9.88 -8.09
CA ILE A 275 -8.11 9.88 -6.86
C ILE A 275 -8.98 10.11 -5.62
N ASP A 276 -9.96 10.99 -5.70
CA ASP A 276 -10.87 11.27 -4.59
C ASP A 276 -11.72 10.03 -4.21
N ASP A 277 -12.11 9.21 -5.19
CA ASP A 277 -12.81 7.96 -4.90
C ASP A 277 -11.92 6.98 -4.11
N LEU A 278 -10.63 6.94 -4.38
CA LEU A 278 -9.70 6.11 -3.61
C LEU A 278 -9.58 6.61 -2.17
N GLY A 279 -9.34 7.91 -1.97
CA GLY A 279 -9.08 8.47 -0.65
C GLY A 279 -10.33 8.69 0.21
N TYR A 280 -11.48 9.03 -0.38
CA TYR A 280 -12.69 9.45 0.35
C TYR A 280 -13.87 8.49 0.23
N PHE A 281 -13.77 7.47 -0.62
CA PHE A 281 -14.83 6.48 -0.78
C PHE A 281 -14.31 5.06 -0.50
N ILE A 282 -13.41 4.50 -1.33
CA ILE A 282 -12.96 3.11 -1.22
C ILE A 282 -12.12 2.90 0.05
N GLY A 283 -11.12 3.75 0.29
CA GLY A 283 -10.24 3.66 1.44
C GLY A 283 -10.97 3.67 2.78
N PRO A 284 -11.87 4.66 3.05
CA PRO A 284 -12.67 4.66 4.27
C PRO A 284 -13.57 3.44 4.46
N ILE A 285 -14.09 2.85 3.37
CA ILE A 285 -14.89 1.62 3.43
C ILE A 285 -14.01 0.46 3.88
N ILE A 286 -12.83 0.27 3.26
CA ILE A 286 -11.90 -0.81 3.64
C ILE A 286 -11.44 -0.63 5.08
N ASN A 287 -11.00 0.56 5.47
CA ASN A 287 -10.52 0.87 6.82
C ASN A 287 -11.60 0.68 7.91
N SER A 288 -12.89 0.72 7.55
CA SER A 288 -13.97 0.54 8.52
C SER A 288 -13.99 -0.86 9.14
N GLY A 289 -13.50 -1.87 8.45
CA GLY A 289 -13.34 -3.24 8.95
C GLY A 289 -12.46 -3.30 10.18
N GLY A 290 -11.24 -2.78 10.08
CA GLY A 290 -10.25 -2.76 11.17
C GLY A 290 -10.60 -1.80 12.31
N ARG A 291 -11.51 -0.84 12.08
CA ARG A 291 -11.91 0.14 13.10
C ARG A 291 -13.10 -0.30 13.95
N LEU A 292 -14.02 -1.09 13.40
CA LEU A 292 -15.33 -1.34 14.05
C LEU A 292 -15.72 -2.82 14.16
N SER A 293 -14.96 -3.76 13.59
CA SER A 293 -15.39 -5.15 13.56
C SER A 293 -14.26 -6.15 13.36
N ASN A 294 -13.93 -6.46 12.10
CA ASN A 294 -13.00 -7.53 11.75
C ASN A 294 -11.99 -7.04 10.71
N SER A 295 -10.74 -7.01 11.10
CA SER A 295 -9.61 -6.56 10.30
C SER A 295 -9.40 -7.38 9.01
N LEU A 296 -9.91 -8.62 8.96
CA LEU A 296 -9.78 -9.50 7.79
C LEU A 296 -10.69 -9.12 6.61
N LEU A 297 -11.75 -8.32 6.84
CA LEU A 297 -12.78 -8.05 5.83
C LEU A 297 -12.21 -7.37 4.57
N GLY A 298 -11.32 -6.41 4.74
CA GLY A 298 -10.66 -5.71 3.63
C GLY A 298 -9.81 -6.66 2.79
N THR A 299 -8.98 -7.47 3.43
CA THR A 299 -8.15 -8.48 2.75
C THR A 299 -9.00 -9.50 2.01
N LEU A 300 -10.06 -10.03 2.64
CA LEU A 300 -10.98 -10.96 1.99
C LEU A 300 -11.70 -10.33 0.78
N LEU A 301 -12.04 -9.04 0.85
CA LEU A 301 -12.60 -8.31 -0.27
C LEU A 301 -11.60 -8.20 -1.44
N LEU A 302 -10.38 -7.73 -1.15
CA LEU A 302 -9.39 -7.45 -2.20
C LEU A 302 -8.73 -8.72 -2.74
N SER A 303 -8.62 -9.80 -1.98
CA SER A 303 -7.97 -11.05 -2.42
C SER A 303 -8.91 -12.02 -3.14
N SER A 304 -10.22 -11.97 -2.91
CA SER A 304 -11.16 -12.93 -3.49
C SER A 304 -11.49 -12.65 -4.96
N ASN A 305 -11.66 -13.74 -5.73
CA ASN A 305 -12.24 -13.73 -7.07
C ASN A 305 -13.68 -14.28 -7.09
N ASP A 306 -14.20 -14.76 -5.94
CA ASP A 306 -15.57 -15.27 -5.84
C ASP A 306 -16.56 -14.10 -5.71
N PRO A 307 -17.49 -13.93 -6.67
CA PRO A 307 -18.46 -12.84 -6.63
C PRO A 307 -19.32 -12.80 -5.36
N LYS A 308 -19.68 -13.96 -4.80
CA LYS A 308 -20.49 -14.05 -3.58
C LYS A 308 -19.73 -13.58 -2.35
N ILE A 309 -18.46 -13.96 -2.24
CA ILE A 309 -17.60 -13.51 -1.15
C ILE A 309 -17.40 -11.99 -1.27
N VAL A 310 -17.04 -11.51 -2.45
CA VAL A 310 -16.79 -10.08 -2.71
C VAL A 310 -18.04 -9.26 -2.40
N GLU A 311 -19.21 -9.65 -2.88
CA GLU A 311 -20.46 -8.93 -2.61
C GLU A 311 -20.80 -8.90 -1.12
N SER A 312 -20.72 -10.05 -0.43
CA SER A 312 -20.95 -10.15 1.01
C SER A 312 -19.98 -9.26 1.82
N LYS A 313 -18.68 -9.24 1.47
CA LYS A 313 -17.71 -8.39 2.17
C LYS A 313 -17.89 -6.91 1.85
N SER A 314 -18.26 -6.57 0.61
CA SER A 314 -18.60 -5.20 0.21
C SER A 314 -19.78 -4.65 1.00
N ILE A 315 -20.88 -5.40 1.10
CA ILE A 315 -22.06 -5.00 1.89
C ILE A 315 -21.65 -4.75 3.34
N LYS A 316 -20.94 -5.69 3.95
CA LYS A 316 -20.54 -5.57 5.35
C LYS A 316 -19.64 -4.36 5.62
N LEU A 317 -18.67 -4.10 4.75
CA LEU A 317 -17.78 -2.94 4.88
C LEU A 317 -18.49 -1.62 4.67
N ILE A 318 -19.46 -1.54 3.74
CA ILE A 318 -20.29 -0.34 3.54
C ILE A 318 -21.14 -0.08 4.78
N GLU A 319 -21.77 -1.11 5.38
CA GLU A 319 -22.52 -0.98 6.64
C GLU A 319 -21.64 -0.44 7.77
N LEU A 320 -20.43 -1.01 7.94
CA LEU A 320 -19.47 -0.57 8.96
C LEU A 320 -19.03 0.88 8.74
N ASN A 321 -18.78 1.28 7.50
CA ASN A 321 -18.42 2.66 7.19
C ASN A 321 -19.57 3.64 7.48
N ASN A 322 -20.80 3.26 7.20
CA ASN A 322 -21.98 4.06 7.54
C ASN A 322 -22.15 4.19 9.06
N LYS A 323 -21.92 3.10 9.81
CA LYS A 323 -21.91 3.12 11.28
C LYS A 323 -20.81 4.07 11.81
N ARG A 324 -19.59 3.99 11.25
CA ARG A 324 -18.48 4.89 11.60
C ARG A 324 -18.85 6.36 11.40
N LYS A 325 -19.40 6.70 10.22
CA LYS A 325 -19.84 8.07 9.91
C LYS A 325 -20.90 8.59 10.89
N LYS A 326 -21.83 7.72 11.31
CA LYS A 326 -22.86 8.08 12.29
C LYS A 326 -22.25 8.35 13.67
N ILE A 327 -21.30 7.52 14.11
CA ILE A 327 -20.58 7.74 15.39
C ILE A 327 -19.82 9.07 15.35
N GLU A 328 -19.09 9.33 14.26
CA GLU A 328 -18.35 10.57 14.05
C GLU A 328 -19.27 11.81 14.09
N SER A 329 -20.39 11.75 13.40
CA SER A 329 -21.40 12.83 13.39
C SER A 329 -21.97 13.10 14.79
N ASN A 330 -22.26 12.04 15.57
CA ASN A 330 -22.75 12.19 16.94
C ASN A 330 -21.71 12.87 17.85
N ILE A 331 -20.45 12.42 17.79
CA ILE A 331 -19.36 13.03 18.56
C ILE A 331 -19.18 14.50 18.18
N LEU A 332 -19.21 14.83 16.90
CA LEU A 332 -19.10 16.22 16.44
C LEU A 332 -20.25 17.09 16.93
N SER A 333 -21.50 16.55 16.99
CA SER A 333 -22.63 17.29 17.55
C SER A 333 -22.48 17.55 19.04
N ASP A 334 -21.88 16.65 19.81
CA ASP A 334 -21.67 16.77 21.25
C ASP A 334 -20.53 17.74 21.60
N VAL A 335 -19.58 17.98 20.69
CA VAL A 335 -18.43 18.90 20.91
C VAL A 335 -18.72 20.33 20.46
N ASN A 336 -19.73 20.57 19.62
CA ASN A 336 -20.11 21.90 19.15
C ASN A 336 -21.06 22.67 20.10
N PHE A 337 -20.85 22.52 21.42
CA PHE A 337 -21.50 23.33 22.46
C PHE A 337 -20.52 24.28 23.10
#